data_aecafbcc1c3cf213677d3f4bcbcb63ce
#
_entry.id   aecafbcc1c3cf213677d3f4bcbcb63ce
#
_cell.length_a   1.000
_cell.length_b   1.000
_cell.length_c   1.000
_cell.angle_alpha   90.00
_cell.angle_beta   90.00
_cell.angle_gamma   90.00
#
_symmetry.space_group_name_H-M   'P 1'
#
loop_
_entity.id
_entity.type
_entity.pdbx_description
1 polymer ?
#
loop_
_entity_poly.entity_id
_entity_poly.type
_entity_poly.pdbx_seq_one_letter_code
_entity_poly.pdbx_strand_id
1 'polypeptide(L)'
;MTENAITLTSNQFIAPVADVRTALQAYQNMKDFVSGVLRENVDFGVVPGTDKPTLLKPGAEKLSRFFGMLIHLEVLAMVEDWTGADHNGEAFFFYRYKAKAARGDMVIAEGIGSCSSWEKKYRYRNGERKCPVCGKTTIIKGKEEYGGGWICFAKKGGCGAKFQSNDPAITEQQVGQVINPDPADIVNTIDKMAQKRAIIAAVLLACNASEYFTQDVEDYIDGTFTQEPQKAQPVKSQEQPRQAQRKPVQQAPEQQPLDGEPETDSSGVPYHDLDTPTLSGMFNAMQKKIKAGEYSPEELPEKQRKCEEITRIMAERRAAAAE
;
A
#
# COMPACT_ATOMS: atom_id res chain seq x y z
N MET A 1 -60.95 -29.80 0.14
CA MET A 1 -59.58 -29.51 -0.33
C MET A 1 -59.62 -28.09 -0.92
N THR A 2 -59.21 -27.10 -0.10
CA THR A 2 -59.20 -25.71 -0.54
C THR A 2 -57.82 -25.44 -1.13
N GLU A 3 -57.75 -25.23 -2.45
CA GLU A 3 -56.59 -24.81 -3.15
C GLU A 3 -56.21 -23.40 -2.66
N ASN A 4 -55.10 -23.27 -1.94
CA ASN A 4 -54.45 -22.00 -1.72
C ASN A 4 -53.79 -21.54 -3.02
N ALA A 5 -54.52 -20.82 -3.84
CA ALA A 5 -53.96 -20.10 -4.97
C ALA A 5 -53.06 -18.97 -4.42
N ILE A 6 -51.75 -19.12 -4.61
CA ILE A 6 -50.77 -18.04 -4.38
C ILE A 6 -51.04 -16.96 -5.41
N THR A 7 -51.77 -15.92 -5.00
CA THR A 7 -51.99 -14.74 -5.83
C THR A 7 -50.65 -13.99 -5.87
N LEU A 8 -49.87 -14.11 -6.92
CA LEU A 8 -48.73 -13.28 -7.20
C LEU A 8 -49.20 -11.86 -7.45
N THR A 9 -49.17 -11.00 -6.42
CA THR A 9 -49.39 -9.58 -6.59
C THR A 9 -48.30 -9.00 -7.48
N SER A 10 -48.65 -8.19 -8.46
CA SER A 10 -47.82 -7.63 -9.53
C SER A 10 -46.68 -6.68 -9.10
N ASN A 11 -46.32 -6.67 -7.82
CA ASN A 11 -45.28 -5.83 -7.22
C ASN A 11 -43.99 -6.59 -6.83
N GLN A 12 -43.68 -7.71 -7.49
CA GLN A 12 -42.45 -8.45 -7.23
C GLN A 12 -41.21 -7.94 -7.99
N PHE A 13 -41.34 -6.88 -8.75
CA PHE A 13 -40.17 -6.23 -9.34
C PHE A 13 -39.55 -5.28 -8.32
N ILE A 14 -38.27 -5.48 -8.04
CA ILE A 14 -37.47 -4.54 -7.24
C ILE A 14 -37.44 -3.21 -8.01
N ALA A 15 -38.22 -2.24 -7.58
CA ALA A 15 -38.20 -0.90 -8.16
C ALA A 15 -37.00 -0.10 -7.58
N PRO A 16 -36.32 0.74 -8.37
CA PRO A 16 -35.32 1.66 -7.85
C PRO A 16 -35.93 2.56 -6.76
N VAL A 17 -35.19 2.74 -5.66
CA VAL A 17 -35.60 3.62 -4.53
C VAL A 17 -35.48 5.11 -4.91
N ALA A 18 -34.61 5.44 -5.87
CA ALA A 18 -34.39 6.79 -6.36
C ALA A 18 -34.47 6.83 -7.88
N ASP A 19 -34.88 7.98 -8.42
CA ASP A 19 -34.79 8.21 -9.85
C ASP A 19 -33.33 8.40 -10.29
N VAL A 20 -33.07 8.28 -11.60
CA VAL A 20 -31.73 8.35 -12.18
C VAL A 20 -31.02 9.67 -11.87
N ARG A 21 -31.75 10.80 -11.83
CA ARG A 21 -31.17 12.12 -11.55
C ARG A 21 -30.65 12.19 -10.11
N THR A 22 -31.44 11.70 -9.15
CA THR A 22 -31.04 11.60 -7.75
C THR A 22 -29.84 10.68 -7.57
N ALA A 23 -29.81 9.55 -8.27
CA ALA A 23 -28.67 8.62 -8.25
C ALA A 23 -27.39 9.25 -8.83
N LEU A 24 -27.48 9.97 -9.95
CA LEU A 24 -26.36 10.71 -10.55
C LEU A 24 -25.82 11.80 -9.61
N GLN A 25 -26.72 12.54 -8.91
CA GLN A 25 -26.29 13.53 -7.92
C GLN A 25 -25.57 12.90 -6.74
N ALA A 26 -26.04 11.77 -6.23
CA ALA A 26 -25.37 11.05 -5.16
C ALA A 26 -23.97 10.55 -5.57
N TYR A 27 -23.84 10.06 -6.80
CA TYR A 27 -22.57 9.66 -7.39
C TYR A 27 -21.59 10.85 -7.50
N GLN A 28 -22.07 12.00 -8.00
CA GLN A 28 -21.24 13.20 -8.11
C GLN A 28 -20.79 13.69 -6.72
N ASN A 29 -21.68 13.70 -5.74
CA ASN A 29 -21.34 14.07 -4.36
C ASN A 29 -20.24 13.17 -3.78
N MET A 30 -20.28 11.87 -4.06
CA MET A 30 -19.21 10.94 -3.67
C MET A 30 -17.88 11.28 -4.33
N LYS A 31 -17.90 11.53 -5.65
CA LYS A 31 -16.70 11.90 -6.41
C LYS A 31 -16.07 13.19 -5.87
N ASP A 32 -16.90 14.21 -5.62
CA ASP A 32 -16.45 15.48 -5.06
C ASP A 32 -15.90 15.32 -3.64
N PHE A 33 -16.51 14.45 -2.82
CA PHE A 33 -16.01 14.14 -1.49
C PHE A 33 -14.65 13.43 -1.54
N VAL A 34 -14.51 12.42 -2.39
CA VAL A 34 -13.24 11.68 -2.55
C VAL A 34 -12.12 12.62 -2.99
N SER A 35 -12.38 13.47 -3.99
CA SER A 35 -11.35 14.37 -4.54
C SER A 35 -11.07 15.60 -3.66
N GLY A 36 -12.07 16.12 -2.94
CA GLY A 36 -11.96 17.36 -2.18
C GLY A 36 -11.63 17.19 -0.69
N VAL A 37 -12.00 16.06 -0.09
CA VAL A 37 -11.90 15.84 1.36
C VAL A 37 -10.87 14.77 1.74
N LEU A 38 -10.78 13.70 0.98
CA LEU A 38 -9.84 12.62 1.29
C LEU A 38 -8.42 12.97 0.83
N ARG A 39 -7.44 12.61 1.65
CA ARG A 39 -6.02 12.90 1.43
C ARG A 39 -5.23 11.61 1.23
N GLU A 40 -4.41 11.60 0.19
CA GLU A 40 -3.47 10.51 -0.06
C GLU A 40 -2.48 10.35 1.11
N ASN A 41 -2.10 9.12 1.41
CA ASN A 41 -1.22 8.71 2.52
C ASN A 41 -1.77 9.01 3.94
N VAL A 42 -3.03 9.44 4.06
CA VAL A 42 -3.74 9.65 5.33
C VAL A 42 -5.06 8.87 5.34
N ASP A 43 -5.88 9.10 4.33
CA ASP A 43 -7.24 8.56 4.22
C ASP A 43 -7.30 7.37 3.26
N PHE A 44 -6.40 7.33 2.30
CA PHE A 44 -6.16 6.21 1.38
C PHE A 44 -4.68 6.17 1.01
N GLY A 45 -4.22 5.00 0.54
CA GLY A 45 -2.85 4.83 0.09
C GLY A 45 -2.79 4.12 -1.25
N VAL A 46 -1.81 4.50 -2.09
CA VAL A 46 -1.56 3.85 -3.37
C VAL A 46 -0.51 2.77 -3.18
N VAL A 47 -0.87 1.53 -3.51
CA VAL A 47 0.05 0.39 -3.47
C VAL A 47 0.56 0.12 -4.88
N PRO A 48 1.88 0.05 -5.10
CA PRO A 48 2.43 -0.28 -6.41
C PRO A 48 1.89 -1.62 -6.93
N GLY A 49 1.37 -1.62 -8.15
CA GLY A 49 0.83 -2.81 -8.80
C GLY A 49 -0.65 -3.07 -8.54
N THR A 50 -1.37 -2.14 -7.90
CA THR A 50 -2.83 -2.20 -7.78
C THR A 50 -3.47 -1.11 -8.64
N ASP A 51 -4.60 -1.44 -9.28
CA ASP A 51 -5.36 -0.50 -10.13
C ASP A 51 -6.09 0.57 -9.33
N LYS A 52 -6.36 0.30 -8.04
CA LYS A 52 -7.12 1.21 -7.15
C LYS A 52 -6.36 1.44 -5.86
N PRO A 53 -6.45 2.65 -5.29
CA PRO A 53 -5.92 2.91 -3.95
C PRO A 53 -6.65 2.11 -2.88
N THR A 54 -5.97 1.80 -1.80
CA THR A 54 -6.53 1.13 -0.62
C THR A 54 -7.10 2.17 0.34
N LEU A 55 -8.35 2.00 0.76
CA LEU A 55 -8.97 2.85 1.77
C LEU A 55 -8.35 2.56 3.15
N LEU A 56 -7.92 3.60 3.84
CA LEU A 56 -7.41 3.50 5.20
C LEU A 56 -8.52 3.80 6.23
N LYS A 57 -8.29 3.41 7.49
CA LYS A 57 -9.26 3.63 8.57
C LYS A 57 -9.73 5.09 8.70
N PRO A 58 -8.85 6.12 8.66
CA PRO A 58 -9.29 7.52 8.71
C PRO A 58 -10.22 7.90 7.55
N GLY A 59 -9.96 7.41 6.35
CA GLY A 59 -10.84 7.60 5.20
C GLY A 59 -12.21 6.94 5.39
N ALA A 60 -12.24 5.71 5.91
CA ALA A 60 -13.49 5.02 6.24
C ALA A 60 -14.31 5.77 7.31
N GLU A 61 -13.65 6.31 8.32
CA GLU A 61 -14.30 7.13 9.36
C GLU A 61 -14.89 8.43 8.80
N LYS A 62 -14.19 9.10 7.87
CA LYS A 62 -14.70 10.30 7.20
C LYS A 62 -15.89 9.98 6.30
N LEU A 63 -15.81 8.89 5.51
CA LEU A 63 -16.90 8.45 4.66
C LEU A 63 -18.15 8.11 5.47
N SER A 64 -18.01 7.32 6.54
CA SER A 64 -19.16 6.98 7.37
C SER A 64 -19.82 8.21 7.99
N ARG A 65 -19.03 9.19 8.46
CA ARG A 65 -19.58 10.46 8.99
C ARG A 65 -20.25 11.31 7.92
N PHE A 66 -19.67 11.39 6.72
CA PHE A 66 -20.26 12.14 5.61
C PHE A 66 -21.67 11.62 5.25
N PHE A 67 -21.83 10.29 5.27
CA PHE A 67 -23.12 9.65 5.02
C PHE A 67 -24.01 9.52 6.26
N GLY A 68 -23.61 10.08 7.41
CA GLY A 68 -24.37 10.03 8.66
C GLY A 68 -24.53 8.63 9.23
N MET A 69 -23.53 7.77 9.06
CA MET A 69 -23.55 6.39 9.53
C MET A 69 -22.73 6.22 10.82
N LEU A 70 -23.21 5.33 11.68
CA LEU A 70 -22.47 4.80 12.82
C LEU A 70 -22.02 3.37 12.51
N ILE A 71 -20.79 3.05 12.96
CA ILE A 71 -20.24 1.71 12.79
C ILE A 71 -20.27 0.99 14.13
N HIS A 72 -20.94 -0.16 14.16
CA HIS A 72 -21.00 -1.07 15.29
C HIS A 72 -20.20 -2.32 15.00
N LEU A 73 -19.39 -2.77 15.96
CA LEU A 73 -18.58 -3.99 15.85
C LEU A 73 -19.22 -5.10 16.70
N GLU A 74 -19.28 -6.29 16.14
CA GLU A 74 -19.74 -7.52 16.77
C GLU A 74 -18.65 -8.58 16.62
N VAL A 75 -18.26 -9.23 17.72
CA VAL A 75 -17.31 -10.36 17.68
C VAL A 75 -18.02 -11.57 17.12
N LEU A 76 -17.53 -12.15 16.03
CA LEU A 76 -18.05 -13.41 15.46
C LEU A 76 -17.27 -14.62 15.95
N ALA A 77 -15.95 -14.48 16.10
CA ALA A 77 -15.09 -15.54 16.60
C ALA A 77 -13.84 -14.93 17.25
N MET A 78 -13.37 -15.56 18.31
CA MET A 78 -12.14 -15.22 19.00
C MET A 78 -11.49 -16.51 19.47
N VAL A 79 -10.21 -16.70 19.15
CA VAL A 79 -9.38 -17.81 19.63
C VAL A 79 -8.11 -17.23 20.20
N GLU A 80 -7.83 -17.55 21.45
CA GLU A 80 -6.60 -17.15 22.15
C GLU A 80 -5.97 -18.39 22.81
N ASP A 81 -5.11 -19.06 22.06
CA ASP A 81 -4.30 -20.18 22.58
C ASP A 81 -2.89 -19.68 22.88
N TRP A 82 -2.68 -19.28 24.12
CA TRP A 82 -1.42 -18.74 24.63
C TRP A 82 -0.29 -19.78 24.71
N THR A 83 -0.66 -21.04 24.88
CA THR A 83 0.30 -22.15 25.08
C THR A 83 0.55 -22.94 23.81
N GLY A 84 -0.31 -22.79 22.80
CA GLY A 84 -0.28 -23.61 21.62
C GLY A 84 -0.80 -25.03 21.83
N ALA A 85 -1.56 -25.27 22.89
CA ALA A 85 -2.02 -26.61 23.25
C ALA A 85 -2.79 -27.28 22.09
N ASP A 86 -3.62 -26.52 21.40
CA ASP A 86 -4.39 -26.97 20.23
C ASP A 86 -3.71 -26.66 18.89
N HIS A 87 -2.53 -26.04 18.92
CA HIS A 87 -1.83 -25.49 17.75
C HIS A 87 -0.35 -25.90 17.66
N ASN A 88 -0.07 -27.19 17.91
CA ASN A 88 1.27 -27.80 17.80
C ASN A 88 2.36 -27.13 18.64
N GLY A 89 2.01 -26.60 19.81
CA GLY A 89 2.94 -25.91 20.70
C GLY A 89 3.27 -24.47 20.28
N GLU A 90 2.64 -23.94 19.24
CA GLU A 90 2.78 -22.55 18.79
C GLU A 90 1.57 -21.73 19.24
N ALA A 91 1.80 -20.66 19.99
CA ALA A 91 0.71 -19.77 20.41
C ALA A 91 -0.08 -19.24 19.22
N PHE A 92 -1.40 -19.28 19.30
CA PHE A 92 -2.29 -18.93 18.19
C PHE A 92 -3.36 -17.93 18.64
N PHE A 93 -3.50 -16.86 17.84
CA PHE A 93 -4.49 -15.83 18.06
C PHE A 93 -5.27 -15.59 16.77
N PHE A 94 -6.60 -15.59 16.88
CA PHE A 94 -7.49 -15.35 15.75
C PHE A 94 -8.68 -14.50 16.21
N TYR A 95 -8.97 -13.45 15.45
CA TYR A 95 -10.13 -12.61 15.65
C TYR A 95 -10.93 -12.45 14.38
N ARG A 96 -12.25 -12.48 14.52
CA ARG A 96 -13.19 -12.24 13.42
C ARG A 96 -14.30 -11.34 13.89
N TYR A 97 -14.46 -10.22 13.22
CA TYR A 97 -15.48 -9.23 13.51
C TYR A 97 -16.43 -9.06 12.35
N LYS A 98 -17.67 -8.68 12.70
CA LYS A 98 -18.65 -8.08 11.81
C LYS A 98 -18.79 -6.61 12.17
N ALA A 99 -18.67 -5.75 11.18
CA ALA A 99 -19.02 -4.33 11.29
C ALA A 99 -20.37 -4.10 10.64
N LYS A 100 -21.24 -3.38 11.32
CA LYS A 100 -22.56 -2.93 10.82
C LYS A 100 -22.49 -1.43 10.62
N ALA A 101 -22.65 -0.96 9.39
CA ALA A 101 -22.84 0.44 9.06
C ALA A 101 -24.34 0.74 9.14
N ALA A 102 -24.76 1.55 10.11
CA ALA A 102 -26.17 1.83 10.38
C ALA A 102 -26.46 3.33 10.38
N ARG A 103 -27.65 3.70 9.95
CA ARG A 103 -28.22 5.05 10.07
C ARG A 103 -29.51 4.97 10.90
N GLY A 104 -29.48 5.48 12.12
CA GLY A 104 -30.51 5.19 13.12
C GLY A 104 -30.61 3.69 13.35
N ASP A 105 -31.81 3.14 13.29
CA ASP A 105 -32.08 1.71 13.49
C ASP A 105 -31.89 0.85 12.22
N MET A 106 -31.63 1.48 11.07
CA MET A 106 -31.49 0.78 9.80
C MET A 106 -30.03 0.43 9.53
N VAL A 107 -29.75 -0.87 9.41
CA VAL A 107 -28.46 -1.37 8.92
C VAL A 107 -28.41 -1.20 7.40
N ILE A 108 -27.43 -0.44 6.91
CA ILE A 108 -27.22 -0.17 5.48
C ILE A 108 -26.37 -1.27 4.85
N ALA A 109 -25.30 -1.67 5.52
CA ALA A 109 -24.42 -2.74 5.07
C ALA A 109 -23.70 -3.40 6.24
N GLU A 110 -23.22 -4.62 6.00
CA GLU A 110 -22.38 -5.35 6.92
C GLU A 110 -21.07 -5.75 6.22
N GLY A 111 -19.97 -5.72 6.95
CA GLY A 111 -18.66 -6.17 6.50
C GLY A 111 -18.02 -7.11 7.50
N ILE A 112 -17.30 -8.12 7.04
CA ILE A 112 -16.59 -9.07 7.90
C ILE A 112 -15.10 -8.89 7.67
N GLY A 113 -14.34 -8.88 8.77
CA GLY A 113 -12.89 -8.85 8.76
C GLY A 113 -12.33 -9.87 9.75
N SER A 114 -11.25 -10.51 9.39
CA SER A 114 -10.52 -11.43 10.27
C SER A 114 -9.04 -11.18 10.20
N CYS A 115 -8.31 -11.60 11.24
CA CYS A 115 -6.86 -11.56 11.30
C CYS A 115 -6.36 -12.69 12.20
N SER A 116 -5.21 -13.25 11.86
CA SER A 116 -4.60 -14.38 12.57
C SER A 116 -3.13 -14.12 12.83
N SER A 117 -2.62 -14.61 13.96
CA SER A 117 -1.19 -14.64 14.26
C SER A 117 -0.38 -15.48 13.26
N TRP A 118 -1.03 -16.39 12.52
CA TRP A 118 -0.41 -17.19 11.50
C TRP A 118 -0.37 -16.55 10.10
N GLU A 119 -0.88 -15.34 9.95
CA GLU A 119 -0.56 -14.56 8.74
C GLU A 119 0.96 -14.34 8.68
N LYS A 120 1.54 -14.50 7.49
CA LYS A 120 3.00 -14.51 7.28
C LYS A 120 3.72 -13.33 7.96
N LYS A 121 3.13 -12.15 7.91
CA LYS A 121 3.67 -10.92 8.51
C LYS A 121 3.73 -10.94 10.04
N TYR A 122 2.87 -11.72 10.69
CA TYR A 122 2.81 -11.84 12.14
C TYR A 122 3.53 -13.08 12.66
N ARG A 123 3.42 -14.18 11.90
CA ARG A 123 4.01 -15.46 12.26
C ARG A 123 5.51 -15.45 12.24
N TYR A 124 6.11 -14.67 11.35
CA TYR A 124 7.55 -14.66 11.16
C TYR A 124 8.18 -13.32 11.49
N ARG A 125 9.45 -13.40 11.92
CA ARG A 125 10.35 -12.26 12.12
C ARG A 125 11.62 -12.46 11.33
N ASN A 126 12.36 -11.38 11.08
CA ASN A 126 13.70 -11.48 10.53
C ASN A 126 14.67 -11.69 11.70
N GLY A 127 15.14 -12.92 11.85
CA GLY A 127 16.16 -13.28 12.83
C GLY A 127 17.53 -12.75 12.42
N GLU A 128 18.12 -11.92 13.24
CA GLU A 128 19.47 -11.40 13.07
C GLU A 128 20.43 -12.08 14.03
N ARG A 129 21.71 -12.23 13.60
CA ARG A 129 22.74 -12.77 14.49
C ARG A 129 23.01 -11.86 15.67
N LYS A 130 22.92 -12.41 16.87
CA LYS A 130 23.27 -11.72 18.12
C LYS A 130 24.72 -12.02 18.51
N CYS A 131 25.43 -11.01 18.97
CA CYS A 131 26.79 -11.18 19.50
C CYS A 131 26.76 -11.95 20.83
N PRO A 132 27.46 -13.09 20.96
CA PRO A 132 27.52 -13.84 22.22
C PRO A 132 28.12 -13.06 23.40
N VAL A 133 28.92 -12.01 23.09
CA VAL A 133 29.61 -11.19 24.11
C VAL A 133 28.74 -10.04 24.61
N CYS A 134 28.05 -9.30 23.71
CA CYS A 134 27.33 -8.09 24.10
C CYS A 134 25.83 -8.14 23.78
N GLY A 135 25.30 -9.22 23.20
CA GLY A 135 23.89 -9.41 22.89
C GLY A 135 23.36 -8.60 21.70
N LYS A 136 24.16 -7.70 21.11
CA LYS A 136 23.69 -6.82 20.03
C LYS A 136 23.66 -7.53 18.68
N THR A 137 22.73 -7.12 17.81
CA THR A 137 22.52 -7.66 16.46
C THR A 137 23.43 -6.99 15.42
N THR A 138 24.72 -6.81 15.74
CA THR A 138 25.69 -6.10 14.91
C THR A 138 26.76 -7.05 14.34
N ILE A 139 26.47 -8.34 14.28
CA ILE A 139 27.36 -9.35 13.69
C ILE A 139 27.33 -9.23 12.17
N ILE A 140 28.50 -9.06 11.57
CA ILE A 140 28.70 -9.06 10.11
C ILE A 140 29.79 -10.06 9.73
N LYS A 141 29.75 -10.55 8.48
CA LYS A 141 30.83 -11.37 7.94
C LYS A 141 32.03 -10.49 7.65
N GLY A 142 33.16 -10.85 8.20
CA GLY A 142 34.44 -10.20 7.92
C GLY A 142 34.89 -10.47 6.47
N LYS A 143 35.56 -9.49 5.86
CA LYS A 143 36.20 -9.70 4.56
C LYS A 143 37.43 -10.58 4.71
N GLU A 144 37.73 -11.41 3.73
CA GLU A 144 38.90 -12.31 3.72
C GLU A 144 40.21 -11.53 3.87
N GLU A 145 40.30 -10.34 3.27
CA GLU A 145 41.44 -9.42 3.39
C GLU A 145 41.80 -9.07 4.86
N TYR A 146 40.84 -9.15 5.79
CA TYR A 146 41.00 -8.85 7.21
C TYR A 146 40.94 -10.12 8.12
N GLY A 147 41.20 -11.31 7.53
CA GLY A 147 41.19 -12.57 8.24
C GLY A 147 39.87 -13.31 8.28
N GLY A 148 38.85 -12.85 7.52
CA GLY A 148 37.56 -13.54 7.41
C GLY A 148 36.77 -13.61 8.73
N GLY A 149 35.90 -14.64 8.84
CA GLY A 149 35.15 -14.93 10.07
C GLY A 149 33.98 -13.95 10.29
N TRP A 150 33.61 -13.78 11.56
CA TRP A 150 32.54 -12.92 12.00
C TRP A 150 33.04 -11.82 12.94
N ILE A 151 32.47 -10.63 12.87
CA ILE A 151 32.84 -9.51 13.73
C ILE A 151 31.57 -8.81 14.26
N CYS A 152 31.56 -8.53 15.55
CA CYS A 152 30.58 -7.62 16.15
C CYS A 152 31.00 -6.17 15.82
N PHE A 153 30.36 -5.56 14.83
CA PHE A 153 30.84 -4.35 14.17
C PHE A 153 30.73 -3.10 15.04
N ALA A 154 31.87 -2.61 15.52
CA ALA A 154 31.95 -1.49 16.45
C ALA A 154 31.32 -0.19 15.91
N LYS A 155 31.46 0.12 14.60
CA LYS A 155 30.86 1.32 13.98
C LYS A 155 29.32 1.30 13.97
N LYS A 156 28.69 0.11 14.14
CA LYS A 156 27.24 -0.03 14.35
C LYS A 156 26.89 -0.21 15.83
N GLY A 157 27.78 0.15 16.73
CA GLY A 157 27.56 0.06 18.17
C GLY A 157 27.87 -1.33 18.76
N GLY A 158 28.52 -2.22 18.02
CA GLY A 158 28.99 -3.52 18.50
C GLY A 158 30.19 -3.40 19.43
N CYS A 159 30.59 -4.53 20.07
CA CYS A 159 31.73 -4.57 21.01
C CYS A 159 33.09 -4.83 20.35
N GLY A 160 33.15 -5.08 19.04
CA GLY A 160 34.38 -5.38 18.32
C GLY A 160 34.88 -6.83 18.42
N ALA A 161 34.16 -7.71 19.13
CA ALA A 161 34.53 -9.12 19.27
C ALA A 161 34.59 -9.81 17.90
N LYS A 162 35.60 -10.65 17.71
CA LYS A 162 35.83 -11.42 16.49
C LYS A 162 35.61 -12.91 16.77
N PHE A 163 35.01 -13.59 15.81
CA PHE A 163 34.67 -15.01 15.87
C PHE A 163 35.17 -15.70 14.60
N GLN A 164 35.49 -16.96 14.68
CA GLN A 164 35.89 -17.74 13.53
C GLN A 164 34.72 -17.96 12.56
N SER A 165 34.99 -18.27 11.30
CA SER A 165 33.96 -18.47 10.26
C SER A 165 33.03 -19.63 10.57
N ASN A 166 33.50 -20.63 11.30
CA ASN A 166 32.79 -21.84 11.74
C ASN A 166 32.40 -21.83 13.23
N ASP A 167 32.49 -20.68 13.91
CA ASP A 167 32.16 -20.59 15.34
C ASP A 167 30.68 -20.96 15.57
N PRO A 168 30.40 -22.06 16.34
CA PRO A 168 29.01 -22.51 16.56
C PRO A 168 28.14 -21.45 17.22
N ALA A 169 28.73 -20.64 18.12
CA ALA A 169 28.01 -19.56 18.81
C ALA A 169 27.42 -18.50 17.82
N ILE A 170 27.92 -18.46 16.59
CA ILE A 170 27.43 -17.58 15.52
C ILE A 170 26.70 -18.36 14.44
N THR A 171 27.22 -19.52 14.02
CA THR A 171 26.70 -20.26 12.86
C THR A 171 25.43 -21.02 13.13
N GLU A 172 25.22 -21.48 14.37
CA GLU A 172 24.03 -22.22 14.81
C GLU A 172 22.85 -21.29 15.16
N GLN A 173 23.07 -20.00 15.18
CA GLN A 173 21.97 -19.05 15.39
C GLN A 173 20.99 -19.08 14.22
N GLN A 174 19.70 -19.18 14.54
CA GLN A 174 18.63 -19.06 13.54
C GLN A 174 18.60 -17.65 12.99
N VAL A 175 18.74 -17.51 11.67
CA VAL A 175 18.76 -16.23 10.96
C VAL A 175 17.84 -16.26 9.75
N GLY A 176 17.48 -15.09 9.27
CA GLY A 176 16.50 -14.97 8.19
C GLY A 176 15.07 -15.10 8.73
N GLN A 177 14.21 -15.76 8.00
CA GLN A 177 12.81 -15.91 8.40
C GLN A 177 12.69 -16.95 9.53
N VAL A 178 12.44 -16.50 10.75
CA VAL A 178 12.22 -17.33 11.94
C VAL A 178 10.80 -17.15 12.47
N ILE A 179 10.25 -18.16 13.12
CA ILE A 179 8.97 -18.03 13.84
C ILE A 179 9.11 -16.93 14.89
N ASN A 180 8.09 -16.08 15.02
CA ASN A 180 8.07 -15.02 16.01
C ASN A 180 8.17 -15.63 17.43
N PRO A 181 9.23 -15.35 18.18
CA PRO A 181 9.39 -15.92 19.52
C PRO A 181 8.40 -15.32 20.55
N ASP A 182 7.88 -14.11 20.27
CA ASP A 182 7.03 -13.35 21.17
C ASP A 182 5.69 -13.00 20.51
N PRO A 183 4.85 -13.99 20.17
CA PRO A 183 3.56 -13.73 19.52
C PRO A 183 2.57 -12.97 20.42
N ALA A 184 2.75 -13.00 21.74
CA ALA A 184 1.96 -12.26 22.71
C ALA A 184 2.01 -10.75 22.51
N ASP A 185 3.15 -10.20 22.04
CA ASP A 185 3.33 -8.77 21.83
C ASP A 185 2.44 -8.20 20.71
N ILE A 186 1.92 -9.07 19.83
CA ILE A 186 1.13 -8.66 18.68
C ILE A 186 -0.37 -8.96 18.79
N VAL A 187 -0.83 -9.52 19.91
CA VAL A 187 -2.26 -9.90 20.11
C VAL A 187 -3.19 -8.71 19.86
N ASN A 188 -2.93 -7.58 20.51
CA ASN A 188 -3.72 -6.35 20.30
C ASN A 188 -3.63 -5.81 18.86
N THR A 189 -2.50 -6.04 18.18
CA THR A 189 -2.34 -5.65 16.77
C THR A 189 -3.21 -6.51 15.87
N ILE A 190 -3.25 -7.82 16.11
CA ILE A 190 -4.08 -8.78 15.35
C ILE A 190 -5.56 -8.45 15.56
N ASP A 191 -5.98 -8.22 16.81
CA ASP A 191 -7.35 -7.83 17.14
C ASP A 191 -7.77 -6.54 16.42
N LYS A 192 -6.99 -5.47 16.56
CA LYS A 192 -7.25 -4.19 15.86
C LYS A 192 -7.24 -4.31 14.35
N MET A 193 -6.44 -5.20 13.78
CA MET A 193 -6.41 -5.43 12.35
C MET A 193 -7.69 -6.13 11.86
N ALA A 194 -8.20 -7.10 12.62
CA ALA A 194 -9.48 -7.74 12.31
C ALA A 194 -10.64 -6.72 12.35
N GLN A 195 -10.67 -5.85 13.38
CA GLN A 195 -11.65 -4.76 13.48
C GLN A 195 -11.54 -3.79 12.31
N LYS A 196 -10.33 -3.34 11.97
CA LYS A 196 -10.05 -2.42 10.86
C LYS A 196 -10.58 -2.98 9.54
N ARG A 197 -10.28 -4.25 9.24
CA ARG A 197 -10.75 -4.93 8.02
C ARG A 197 -12.28 -4.99 7.97
N ALA A 198 -12.95 -5.31 9.07
CA ALA A 198 -14.40 -5.33 9.13
C ALA A 198 -15.02 -3.95 8.88
N ILE A 199 -14.49 -2.90 9.52
CA ILE A 199 -14.94 -1.52 9.35
C ILE A 199 -14.85 -1.08 7.89
N ILE A 200 -13.68 -1.28 7.26
CA ILE A 200 -13.46 -0.87 5.87
C ILE A 200 -14.39 -1.61 4.93
N ALA A 201 -14.56 -2.93 5.11
CA ALA A 201 -15.49 -3.72 4.31
C ALA A 201 -16.92 -3.19 4.40
N ALA A 202 -17.41 -2.90 5.60
CA ALA A 202 -18.75 -2.36 5.81
C ALA A 202 -18.93 -0.97 5.17
N VAL A 203 -17.94 -0.08 5.32
CA VAL A 203 -17.98 1.28 4.78
C VAL A 203 -17.94 1.29 3.26
N LEU A 204 -17.07 0.48 2.64
CA LEU A 204 -17.00 0.38 1.18
C LEU A 204 -18.36 -0.03 0.58
N LEU A 205 -19.02 -1.01 1.18
CA LEU A 205 -20.35 -1.46 0.75
C LEU A 205 -21.42 -0.40 1.01
N ALA A 206 -21.44 0.16 2.22
CA ALA A 206 -22.48 1.13 2.63
C ALA A 206 -22.44 2.43 1.82
N CYS A 207 -21.23 2.88 1.43
CA CYS A 207 -21.02 4.11 0.67
C CYS A 207 -20.95 3.89 -0.85
N ASN A 208 -21.05 2.64 -1.33
CA ASN A 208 -20.78 2.29 -2.73
C ASN A 208 -19.41 2.78 -3.21
N ALA A 209 -18.40 2.69 -2.32
CA ALA A 209 -17.07 3.25 -2.54
C ALA A 209 -16.06 2.24 -3.16
N SER A 210 -16.49 1.01 -3.45
CA SER A 210 -15.64 -0.03 -4.06
C SER A 210 -15.20 0.30 -5.49
N GLU A 211 -15.84 1.28 -6.13
CA GLU A 211 -15.38 1.82 -7.41
C GLU A 211 -14.08 2.60 -7.25
N TYR A 212 -13.93 3.35 -6.17
CA TYR A 212 -12.79 4.23 -5.89
C TYR A 212 -11.67 3.54 -5.14
N PHE A 213 -12.00 2.56 -4.27
CA PHE A 213 -11.05 1.98 -3.33
C PHE A 213 -11.12 0.46 -3.29
N THR A 214 -9.99 -0.15 -2.93
CA THR A 214 -9.90 -1.55 -2.51
C THR A 214 -9.59 -1.65 -1.01
N GLN A 215 -9.79 -2.85 -0.44
CA GLN A 215 -9.39 -3.16 0.94
C GLN A 215 -8.24 -4.17 1.02
N ASP A 216 -7.85 -4.78 -0.11
CA ASP A 216 -7.09 -6.05 -0.11
C ASP A 216 -5.58 -5.87 0.11
N VAL A 217 -5.07 -4.63 0.22
CA VAL A 217 -3.62 -4.35 0.21
C VAL A 217 -3.15 -3.43 1.33
N GLU A 218 -3.92 -3.29 2.41
CA GLU A 218 -3.58 -2.43 3.56
C GLU A 218 -2.25 -2.78 4.21
N ASP A 219 -1.86 -4.05 4.16
CA ASP A 219 -0.65 -4.56 4.77
C ASP A 219 0.65 -3.99 4.19
N TYR A 220 0.60 -3.44 2.98
CA TYR A 220 1.74 -2.78 2.33
C TYR A 220 1.95 -1.34 2.80
N ILE A 221 0.91 -0.68 3.31
CA ILE A 221 0.94 0.74 3.67
C ILE A 221 1.39 0.95 5.11
N ASP A 222 1.12 0.00 6.00
CA ASP A 222 1.46 0.09 7.43
C ASP A 222 2.98 -0.07 7.71
N GLY A 223 3.83 -0.08 6.68
CA GLY A 223 5.30 -0.04 6.82
C GLY A 223 5.94 -1.28 7.46
N THR A 224 5.16 -2.35 7.68
CA THR A 224 5.65 -3.58 8.31
C THR A 224 6.33 -4.55 7.33
N PHE A 225 6.31 -4.25 6.03
CA PHE A 225 7.01 -5.02 5.01
C PHE A 225 8.07 -4.20 4.30
N THR A 226 9.27 -4.19 4.82
CA THR A 226 10.48 -4.07 3.99
C THR A 226 10.69 -5.42 3.28
N GLN A 227 9.92 -5.71 2.26
CA GLN A 227 10.37 -6.66 1.25
C GLN A 227 11.27 -5.89 0.28
N GLU A 228 12.56 -6.23 0.31
CA GLU A 228 13.41 -5.96 -0.85
C GLU A 228 12.68 -6.49 -2.09
N PRO A 229 12.66 -5.74 -3.21
CA PRO A 229 12.03 -6.21 -4.44
C PRO A 229 12.73 -7.51 -4.84
N GLN A 230 12.02 -8.62 -4.77
CA GLN A 230 12.48 -9.85 -5.42
C GLN A 230 12.64 -9.50 -6.90
N LYS A 231 13.90 -9.52 -7.39
CA LYS A 231 14.21 -9.41 -8.81
C LYS A 231 13.37 -10.46 -9.53
N ALA A 232 12.36 -10.01 -10.25
CA ALA A 232 11.60 -10.86 -11.14
C ALA A 232 12.59 -11.53 -12.11
N GLN A 233 12.64 -12.86 -12.05
CA GLN A 233 13.36 -13.62 -13.07
C GLN A 233 12.65 -13.39 -14.40
N PRO A 234 13.37 -13.13 -15.50
CA PRO A 234 12.74 -12.88 -16.78
C PRO A 234 12.07 -14.16 -17.28
N VAL A 235 10.75 -14.14 -17.33
CA VAL A 235 9.98 -15.13 -18.06
C VAL A 235 10.28 -14.93 -19.53
N LYS A 236 10.92 -15.92 -20.16
CA LYS A 236 11.14 -15.96 -21.62
C LYS A 236 9.78 -16.09 -22.30
N SER A 237 9.26 -14.98 -22.78
CA SER A 237 8.11 -14.95 -23.69
C SER A 237 8.61 -15.33 -25.08
N GLN A 238 8.03 -16.38 -25.65
CA GLN A 238 8.23 -16.74 -27.06
C GLN A 238 7.53 -15.67 -27.91
N GLU A 239 8.32 -15.03 -28.75
CA GLU A 239 7.84 -14.10 -29.77
C GLU A 239 7.08 -14.83 -30.86
N GLN A 240 5.87 -14.38 -31.14
CA GLN A 240 5.22 -14.58 -32.44
C GLN A 240 5.03 -13.21 -33.09
N PRO A 241 5.43 -13.03 -34.37
CA PRO A 241 5.39 -11.74 -35.03
C PRO A 241 3.98 -11.38 -35.49
N ARG A 242 3.43 -10.27 -35.03
CA ARG A 242 2.24 -9.66 -35.62
C ARG A 242 2.64 -8.41 -36.41
N GLN A 243 2.32 -8.47 -37.70
CA GLN A 243 2.54 -7.41 -38.69
C GLN A 243 1.77 -6.15 -38.34
N ALA A 244 2.46 -5.03 -38.36
CA ALA A 244 1.91 -3.69 -38.19
C ALA A 244 1.25 -3.19 -39.48
N GLN A 245 -0.04 -2.86 -39.44
CA GLN A 245 -0.66 -1.99 -40.44
C GLN A 245 -0.69 -0.55 -39.92
N ARG A 246 0.04 0.30 -40.62
CA ARG A 246 0.06 1.75 -40.42
C ARG A 246 -1.24 2.37 -40.98
N LYS A 247 -1.93 3.21 -40.20
CA LYS A 247 -2.90 4.21 -40.68
C LYS A 247 -2.38 5.62 -40.39
N PRO A 248 -2.73 6.60 -41.26
CA PRO A 248 -2.04 7.89 -41.27
C PRO A 248 -2.50 8.86 -40.19
N VAL A 249 -1.53 9.62 -39.70
CA VAL A 249 -1.67 10.69 -38.69
C VAL A 249 -2.36 11.88 -39.35
N GLN A 250 -3.45 12.35 -38.75
CA GLN A 250 -4.02 13.69 -38.99
C GLN A 250 -3.34 14.67 -38.02
N GLN A 251 -2.87 15.77 -38.58
CA GLN A 251 -2.18 16.86 -37.88
C GLN A 251 -3.18 17.62 -36.98
N ALA A 252 -2.83 17.83 -35.71
CA ALA A 252 -3.46 18.77 -34.82
C ALA A 252 -2.75 20.13 -34.88
N PRO A 253 -3.43 21.25 -34.55
CA PRO A 253 -2.99 22.61 -34.88
C PRO A 253 -1.81 23.08 -34.05
N GLU A 254 -0.90 23.81 -34.71
CA GLU A 254 0.26 24.50 -34.16
C GLU A 254 -0.12 25.45 -33.02
N GLN A 255 0.50 25.22 -31.85
CA GLN A 255 0.62 26.23 -30.80
C GLN A 255 2.01 26.88 -30.89
N GLN A 256 2.04 28.20 -30.87
CA GLN A 256 3.21 29.04 -31.02
C GLN A 256 4.24 28.82 -29.89
N PRO A 257 5.54 28.93 -30.17
CA PRO A 257 6.60 28.74 -29.18
C PRO A 257 6.70 29.93 -28.24
N LEU A 258 6.76 29.65 -26.92
CA LEU A 258 7.29 30.58 -25.93
C LEU A 258 8.81 30.47 -25.95
N ASP A 259 9.50 31.59 -26.21
CA ASP A 259 10.94 31.72 -26.30
C ASP A 259 11.65 31.29 -25.00
N GLY A 260 12.44 30.25 -25.08
CA GLY A 260 13.39 29.76 -24.06
C GLY A 260 14.01 28.46 -24.57
N GLU A 261 15.35 28.36 -24.49
CA GLU A 261 16.02 27.09 -24.81
C GLU A 261 15.46 25.97 -23.93
N PRO A 262 15.20 24.76 -24.48
CA PRO A 262 14.64 23.67 -23.71
C PRO A 262 15.58 23.26 -22.57
N GLU A 263 15.04 23.11 -21.36
CA GLU A 263 15.80 22.59 -20.21
C GLU A 263 16.26 21.17 -20.52
N THR A 264 17.54 20.89 -20.23
CA THR A 264 18.20 19.62 -20.51
C THR A 264 18.65 18.94 -19.22
N ASP A 265 18.87 17.62 -19.28
CA ASP A 265 19.50 16.85 -18.21
C ASP A 265 21.02 17.11 -18.15
N SER A 266 21.75 16.41 -17.28
CA SER A 266 23.21 16.51 -17.15
C SER A 266 24.00 16.00 -18.39
N SER A 267 23.33 15.32 -19.30
CA SER A 267 23.90 14.79 -20.56
C SER A 267 23.49 15.64 -21.76
N GLY A 268 22.78 16.74 -21.56
CA GLY A 268 22.33 17.64 -22.63
C GLY A 268 21.08 17.16 -23.37
N VAL A 269 20.35 16.16 -22.83
CA VAL A 269 19.11 15.66 -23.43
C VAL A 269 17.93 16.50 -22.94
N PRO A 270 17.11 17.06 -23.86
CA PRO A 270 15.93 17.82 -23.49
C PRO A 270 14.94 17.00 -22.63
N TYR A 271 14.31 17.63 -21.63
CA TYR A 271 13.37 16.92 -20.75
C TYR A 271 12.17 16.32 -21.49
N HIS A 272 11.76 16.88 -22.63
CA HIS A 272 10.71 16.31 -23.48
C HIS A 272 11.08 14.96 -24.09
N ASP A 273 12.37 14.66 -24.24
CA ASP A 273 12.84 13.42 -24.87
C ASP A 273 13.11 12.31 -23.84
N LEU A 274 13.13 12.66 -22.54
CA LEU A 274 13.32 11.70 -21.47
C LEU A 274 12.01 10.96 -21.15
N ASP A 275 12.11 9.69 -20.76
CA ASP A 275 10.95 8.91 -20.34
C ASP A 275 10.38 9.38 -18.98
N THR A 276 9.12 9.08 -18.71
CA THR A 276 8.42 9.51 -17.50
C THR A 276 9.06 8.97 -16.21
N PRO A 277 9.54 7.72 -16.10
CA PRO A 277 10.30 7.23 -14.96
C PRO A 277 11.58 8.02 -14.69
N THR A 278 12.37 8.35 -15.72
CA THR A 278 13.60 9.15 -15.60
C THR A 278 13.29 10.56 -15.10
N LEU A 279 12.30 11.24 -15.66
CA LEU A 279 11.84 12.56 -15.20
C LEU A 279 11.39 12.54 -13.75
N SER A 280 10.62 11.53 -13.35
CA SER A 280 10.17 11.37 -11.97
C SER A 280 11.35 11.15 -11.00
N GLY A 281 12.34 10.37 -11.41
CA GLY A 281 13.56 10.15 -10.63
C GLY A 281 14.35 11.43 -10.42
N MET A 282 14.54 12.23 -11.48
CA MET A 282 15.22 13.53 -11.43
C MET A 282 14.49 14.53 -10.53
N PHE A 283 13.18 14.63 -10.68
CA PHE A 283 12.33 15.48 -9.84
C PHE A 283 12.48 15.14 -8.36
N ASN A 284 12.34 13.85 -8.00
CA ASN A 284 12.44 13.40 -6.62
C ASN A 284 13.82 13.65 -6.01
N ALA A 285 14.89 13.44 -6.79
CA ALA A 285 16.25 13.72 -6.34
C ALA A 285 16.48 15.21 -6.07
N MET A 286 16.03 16.09 -6.97
CA MET A 286 16.13 17.55 -6.79
C MET A 286 15.27 18.02 -5.61
N GLN A 287 14.03 17.57 -5.47
CA GLN A 287 13.16 17.91 -4.36
C GLN A 287 13.74 17.49 -3.00
N LYS A 288 14.37 16.30 -2.92
CA LYS A 288 15.04 15.83 -1.71
C LYS A 288 16.19 16.77 -1.31
N LYS A 289 17.00 17.19 -2.25
CA LYS A 289 18.12 18.12 -2.03
C LYS A 289 17.64 19.52 -1.67
N ILE A 290 16.57 20.02 -2.30
CA ILE A 290 15.94 21.31 -1.95
C ILE A 290 15.47 21.29 -0.49
N LYS A 291 14.76 20.23 -0.09
CA LYS A 291 14.27 20.06 1.30
C LYS A 291 15.39 19.90 2.32
N ALA A 292 16.51 19.30 1.92
CA ALA A 292 17.70 19.14 2.76
C ALA A 292 18.55 20.41 2.86
N GLY A 293 18.27 21.46 2.06
CA GLY A 293 19.05 22.68 2.01
C GLY A 293 20.46 22.50 1.41
N GLU A 294 20.61 21.50 0.53
CA GLU A 294 21.92 21.15 -0.07
C GLU A 294 22.34 22.04 -1.24
N TYR A 295 21.44 22.90 -1.74
CA TYR A 295 21.76 23.87 -2.80
C TYR A 295 22.08 25.24 -2.23
N SER A 296 23.04 25.92 -2.87
CA SER A 296 23.35 27.31 -2.53
C SER A 296 22.17 28.26 -2.84
N PRO A 297 22.10 29.45 -2.21
CA PRO A 297 21.06 30.45 -2.52
C PRO A 297 21.01 30.87 -3.99
N GLU A 298 22.12 30.77 -4.70
CA GLU A 298 22.23 31.11 -6.13
C GLU A 298 21.71 29.99 -7.03
N GLU A 299 21.89 28.73 -6.64
CA GLU A 299 21.44 27.56 -7.42
C GLU A 299 19.96 27.23 -7.20
N LEU A 300 19.43 27.57 -6.03
CA LEU A 300 18.08 27.18 -5.63
C LEU A 300 16.99 27.62 -6.61
N PRO A 301 16.97 28.86 -7.15
CA PRO A 301 15.97 29.28 -8.12
C PRO A 301 16.00 28.47 -9.43
N GLU A 302 17.20 28.14 -9.92
CA GLU A 302 17.34 27.31 -11.12
C GLU A 302 16.80 25.90 -10.91
N LYS A 303 17.09 25.28 -9.76
CA LYS A 303 16.60 23.92 -9.45
C LYS A 303 15.09 23.88 -9.22
N GLN A 304 14.52 24.95 -8.67
CA GLN A 304 13.07 25.09 -8.54
C GLN A 304 12.40 25.19 -9.92
N ARG A 305 12.91 26.02 -10.83
CA ARG A 305 12.43 26.14 -12.21
C ARG A 305 12.49 24.81 -12.95
N LYS A 306 13.57 24.04 -12.83
CA LYS A 306 13.71 22.71 -13.40
C LYS A 306 12.66 21.73 -12.86
N CYS A 307 12.35 21.79 -11.58
CA CYS A 307 11.27 20.98 -10.99
C CYS A 307 9.90 21.36 -11.54
N GLU A 308 9.62 22.65 -11.74
CA GLU A 308 8.36 23.15 -12.32
C GLU A 308 8.21 22.66 -13.77
N GLU A 309 9.26 22.73 -14.55
CA GLU A 309 9.25 22.27 -15.95
C GLU A 309 8.99 20.77 -16.06
N ILE A 310 9.66 19.95 -15.23
CA ILE A 310 9.41 18.49 -15.19
C ILE A 310 7.96 18.21 -14.80
N THR A 311 7.43 18.96 -13.85
CA THR A 311 6.02 18.81 -13.41
C THR A 311 5.06 19.11 -14.55
N ARG A 312 5.34 20.15 -15.35
CA ARG A 312 4.54 20.53 -16.51
C ARG A 312 4.53 19.43 -17.56
N ILE A 313 5.72 18.94 -17.97
CA ILE A 313 5.85 17.85 -18.95
C ILE A 313 5.12 16.58 -18.48
N MET A 314 5.23 16.24 -17.21
CA MET A 314 4.53 15.07 -16.67
C MET A 314 3.01 15.25 -16.65
N ALA A 315 2.50 16.46 -16.44
CA ALA A 315 1.08 16.78 -16.51
C ALA A 315 0.54 16.70 -17.93
N GLU A 316 1.26 17.24 -18.90
CA GLU A 316 0.93 17.17 -20.33
C GLU A 316 0.84 15.72 -20.82
N ARG A 317 1.80 14.87 -20.43
CA ARG A 317 1.77 13.44 -20.77
C ARG A 317 0.61 12.69 -20.15
N ARG A 318 0.21 13.06 -18.93
CA ARG A 318 -0.97 12.47 -18.28
C ARG A 318 -2.26 12.87 -19.00
N ALA A 319 -2.35 14.13 -19.43
CA ALA A 319 -3.49 14.61 -20.19
C ALA A 319 -3.60 13.89 -21.55
N ALA A 320 -2.48 13.76 -22.27
CA ALA A 320 -2.42 13.05 -23.55
C ALA A 320 -2.69 11.54 -23.46
N ALA A 321 -2.49 10.93 -22.29
CA ALA A 321 -2.80 9.51 -22.06
C ALA A 321 -4.25 9.27 -21.63
N ALA A 322 -5.01 10.35 -21.33
CA ALA A 322 -6.41 10.32 -20.92
C ALA A 322 -7.40 10.59 -22.08
N GLU A 323 -6.88 10.97 -23.25
CA GLU A 323 -7.59 11.09 -24.53
C GLU A 323 -7.48 9.78 -25.36
#